data_364243d5aaaefd2deebb37fca2ed7f54
#
_entry.id   364243d5aaaefd2deebb37fca2ed7f54
#
_cell.length_a   1.000
_cell.length_b   1.000
_cell.length_c   1.000
_cell.angle_alpha   90.00
_cell.angle_beta   90.00
_cell.angle_gamma   90.00
#
_symmetry.space_group_name_H-M   'P 1'
#
loop_
_entity.id
_entity.type
_entity.pdbx_description
1 polymer ?
#
loop_
_entity_poly.entity_id
_entity_poly.type
_entity_poly.pdbx_seq_one_letter_code
_entity_poly.pdbx_strand_id
1 'polypeptide(L)'
;MLKRALLLSLVVLLVVPVVVRAQPSAAPETVGMSKERLALIGQALNGQIEAKSFPGAVVLVARKGRIAYFESFGQLDPKTGSPMTKDAIFRLYSMTKPFTSVAAMMLVEDGKLRLGDPVGMYLPQLAKLEVAVQGTDANGKPTYTVVAAERPVTVYDLLRHTSGLVYGGFTRNEYVKDLYAKNNVGWAGVTPSEQLDALAKAPLARQPGTAWEYSLSTDVVGRVLESVSGVPLGRFLDDRLFRPLGMSDTTFHLPADKVKRLAQPLATDRATGKPIVLHDVTVAPKNDAGGAGAAGSTADYGRFVQMLANGGQLDGKRLLAATTVRHMTSDHLGDIKPAIPLLAPGYGFGLGFAVRRADGLNGLPGSAGEYNWGGAAGTGFWIDPKEQLVAVLMTQAQPGAWQREFRDLFRQLVYQAIID
;
A
#
# COMPACT_ATOMS: atom_id res chain seq x y z
N MET A 1 58.77 5.42 38.69
CA MET A 1 58.08 4.37 37.95
C MET A 1 56.63 4.34 38.40
N LEU A 2 55.73 5.06 37.72
CA LEU A 2 54.28 5.08 38.00
C LEU A 2 53.57 4.09 37.09
N LYS A 3 53.00 3.01 37.65
CA LYS A 3 52.14 2.07 36.95
C LYS A 3 50.75 2.69 36.77
N ARG A 4 50.35 3.04 35.56
CA ARG A 4 48.97 3.42 35.21
C ARG A 4 48.16 2.12 35.05
N ALA A 5 47.19 1.94 35.94
CA ALA A 5 46.17 0.90 35.78
C ALA A 5 45.12 1.39 34.83
N LEU A 6 44.91 0.68 33.72
CA LEU A 6 43.80 0.88 32.77
C LEU A 6 42.56 0.16 33.35
N LEU A 7 41.56 0.90 33.77
CA LEU A 7 40.22 0.37 34.07
C LEU A 7 39.49 0.20 32.72
N LEU A 8 39.28 -1.05 32.28
CA LEU A 8 38.34 -1.39 31.20
C LEU A 8 36.93 -1.41 31.81
N SER A 9 36.13 -0.42 31.46
CA SER A 9 34.70 -0.42 31.78
C SER A 9 33.96 -1.31 30.77
N LEU A 10 33.50 -2.48 31.23
CA LEU A 10 32.68 -3.40 30.47
C LEU A 10 31.23 -2.83 30.40
N VAL A 11 30.85 -2.24 29.27
CA VAL A 11 29.46 -1.84 29.03
C VAL A 11 28.67 -3.09 28.64
N VAL A 12 27.94 -3.64 29.60
CA VAL A 12 26.98 -4.73 29.32
C VAL A 12 25.74 -4.10 28.70
N LEU A 13 25.60 -4.23 27.37
CA LEU A 13 24.34 -3.92 26.69
C LEU A 13 23.28 -4.96 27.10
N LEU A 14 22.38 -4.59 27.99
CA LEU A 14 21.18 -5.35 28.30
C LEU A 14 20.26 -5.31 27.06
N VAL A 15 20.29 -6.38 26.25
CA VAL A 15 19.29 -6.61 25.21
C VAL A 15 18.00 -7.03 25.90
N VAL A 16 17.11 -6.09 26.17
CA VAL A 16 15.76 -6.38 26.65
C VAL A 16 14.99 -6.99 25.49
N PRO A 17 14.53 -8.25 25.57
CA PRO A 17 13.73 -8.84 24.52
C PRO A 17 12.45 -8.03 24.33
N VAL A 18 12.23 -7.55 23.11
CA VAL A 18 10.97 -6.88 22.75
C VAL A 18 9.89 -7.95 22.72
N VAL A 19 9.09 -8.04 23.77
CA VAL A 19 7.91 -8.90 23.79
C VAL A 19 6.88 -8.26 22.84
N VAL A 20 6.79 -8.78 21.63
CA VAL A 20 5.71 -8.43 20.69
C VAL A 20 4.43 -9.05 21.23
N ARG A 21 3.54 -8.20 21.76
CA ARG A 21 2.22 -8.65 22.18
C ARG A 21 1.35 -8.88 20.94
N ALA A 22 0.69 -10.04 20.86
CA ALA A 22 -0.39 -10.23 19.90
C ALA A 22 -1.46 -9.15 20.14
N GLN A 23 -2.06 -8.65 19.06
CA GLN A 23 -3.16 -7.68 19.17
C GLN A 23 -4.29 -8.33 19.98
N PRO A 24 -4.85 -7.67 21.02
CA PRO A 24 -5.81 -8.31 21.90
C PRO A 24 -7.11 -8.65 21.16
N SER A 25 -7.59 -9.88 21.29
CA SER A 25 -8.89 -10.30 20.81
C SER A 25 -9.99 -10.03 21.86
N ALA A 26 -11.23 -9.94 21.40
CA ALA A 26 -12.40 -9.74 22.25
C ALA A 26 -13.60 -10.52 21.70
N ALA A 27 -14.55 -10.86 22.56
CA ALA A 27 -15.87 -11.27 22.09
C ALA A 27 -16.50 -10.09 21.31
N PRO A 28 -17.05 -10.30 20.11
CA PRO A 28 -17.55 -9.22 19.25
C PRO A 28 -18.51 -8.26 19.95
N GLU A 29 -19.39 -8.78 20.79
CA GLU A 29 -20.39 -8.00 21.52
C GLU A 29 -19.75 -6.98 22.48
N THR A 30 -18.58 -7.29 23.03
CA THR A 30 -17.87 -6.38 23.95
C THR A 30 -17.28 -5.14 23.25
N VAL A 31 -17.23 -5.18 21.94
CA VAL A 31 -16.79 -4.06 21.08
C VAL A 31 -17.93 -3.53 20.19
N GLY A 32 -19.16 -3.90 20.49
CA GLY A 32 -20.36 -3.44 19.78
C GLY A 32 -20.55 -4.06 18.40
N MET A 33 -20.16 -5.34 18.24
CA MET A 33 -20.36 -6.09 16.99
C MET A 33 -21.14 -7.38 17.26
N SER A 34 -21.99 -7.80 16.34
CA SER A 34 -22.71 -9.07 16.41
C SER A 34 -21.87 -10.23 15.86
N LYS A 35 -21.65 -11.26 16.68
CA LYS A 35 -20.96 -12.49 16.26
C LYS A 35 -21.72 -13.20 15.12
N GLU A 36 -23.05 -13.27 15.22
CA GLU A 36 -23.89 -13.91 14.19
C GLU A 36 -23.78 -13.20 12.84
N ARG A 37 -23.77 -11.87 12.85
CA ARG A 37 -23.65 -11.06 11.62
C ARG A 37 -22.23 -11.13 11.06
N LEU A 38 -21.21 -11.18 11.90
CA LEU A 38 -19.82 -11.41 11.44
C LEU A 38 -19.65 -12.79 10.79
N ALA A 39 -20.40 -13.81 11.23
CA ALA A 39 -20.36 -15.15 10.61
C ALA A 39 -20.81 -15.16 9.14
N LEU A 40 -21.64 -14.19 8.72
CA LEU A 40 -22.06 -14.03 7.32
C LEU A 40 -20.85 -13.74 6.39
N ILE A 41 -19.76 -13.16 6.91
CA ILE A 41 -18.52 -12.96 6.16
C ILE A 41 -18.00 -14.30 5.65
N GLY A 42 -17.95 -15.33 6.51
CA GLY A 42 -17.49 -16.65 6.13
C GLY A 42 -18.37 -17.31 5.06
N GLN A 43 -19.68 -17.17 5.15
CA GLN A 43 -20.62 -17.68 4.14
C GLN A 43 -20.38 -17.01 2.77
N ALA A 44 -20.26 -15.69 2.76
CA ALA A 44 -20.05 -14.92 1.54
C ALA A 44 -18.69 -15.23 0.88
N LEU A 45 -17.61 -15.32 1.68
CA LEU A 45 -16.28 -15.64 1.14
C LEU A 45 -16.20 -17.07 0.61
N ASN A 46 -16.83 -18.05 1.28
CA ASN A 46 -16.92 -19.41 0.76
C ASN A 46 -17.69 -19.45 -0.58
N GLY A 47 -18.80 -18.72 -0.71
CA GLY A 47 -19.50 -18.59 -1.99
C GLY A 47 -18.62 -18.01 -3.11
N GLN A 48 -17.75 -17.03 -2.80
CA GLN A 48 -16.79 -16.50 -3.76
C GLN A 48 -15.67 -17.50 -4.13
N ILE A 49 -15.24 -18.35 -3.17
CA ILE A 49 -14.27 -19.43 -3.41
C ILE A 49 -14.89 -20.50 -4.30
N GLU A 50 -16.11 -20.94 -4.02
CA GLU A 50 -16.87 -21.89 -4.85
C GLU A 50 -17.08 -21.35 -6.27
N ALA A 51 -17.36 -20.05 -6.40
CA ALA A 51 -17.45 -19.35 -7.69
C ALA A 51 -16.09 -19.16 -8.40
N LYS A 52 -14.98 -19.64 -7.81
CA LYS A 52 -13.61 -19.48 -8.33
C LYS A 52 -13.19 -18.02 -8.55
N SER A 53 -13.64 -17.13 -7.69
CA SER A 53 -13.18 -15.72 -7.68
C SER A 53 -11.75 -15.62 -7.18
N PHE A 54 -11.41 -16.41 -6.16
CA PHE A 54 -10.08 -16.58 -5.59
C PHE A 54 -10.01 -17.94 -4.84
N PRO A 55 -8.81 -18.47 -4.55
CA PRO A 55 -8.69 -19.80 -3.96
C PRO A 55 -8.96 -19.82 -2.46
N GLY A 56 -8.70 -18.73 -1.77
CA GLY A 56 -8.86 -18.59 -0.34
C GLY A 56 -8.57 -17.18 0.14
N ALA A 57 -8.93 -16.88 1.36
CA ALA A 57 -8.76 -15.58 1.97
C ALA A 57 -8.47 -15.67 3.47
N VAL A 58 -7.82 -14.62 4.00
CA VAL A 58 -7.72 -14.35 5.43
C VAL A 58 -8.25 -12.96 5.69
N VAL A 59 -9.14 -12.82 6.66
CA VAL A 59 -9.74 -11.53 7.03
C VAL A 59 -9.55 -11.25 8.51
N LEU A 60 -9.34 -9.95 8.80
CA LEU A 60 -9.26 -9.44 10.15
C LEU A 60 -10.18 -8.23 10.28
N VAL A 61 -11.01 -8.21 11.33
CA VAL A 61 -11.80 -7.06 11.74
C VAL A 61 -11.50 -6.75 13.20
N ALA A 62 -11.10 -5.51 13.48
CA ALA A 62 -10.92 -5.05 14.85
C ALA A 62 -11.73 -3.76 15.06
N ARG A 63 -12.33 -3.62 16.24
CA ARG A 63 -13.07 -2.44 16.66
C ARG A 63 -12.66 -2.04 18.08
N LYS A 64 -12.61 -0.74 18.33
CA LYS A 64 -12.18 -0.19 19.63
C LYS A 64 -10.81 -0.76 20.07
N GLY A 65 -9.90 -0.98 19.09
CA GLY A 65 -8.54 -1.48 19.30
C GLY A 65 -8.42 -2.99 19.60
N ARG A 66 -9.50 -3.78 19.46
CA ARG A 66 -9.53 -5.22 19.77
C ARG A 66 -10.05 -6.02 18.58
N ILE A 67 -9.40 -7.15 18.28
CA ILE A 67 -9.81 -8.06 17.20
C ILE A 67 -11.14 -8.73 17.59
N ALA A 68 -12.19 -8.44 16.80
CA ALA A 68 -13.50 -9.04 16.92
C ALA A 68 -13.67 -10.27 16.01
N TYR A 69 -12.94 -10.31 14.90
CA TYR A 69 -13.02 -11.39 13.92
C TYR A 69 -11.68 -11.58 13.22
N PHE A 70 -11.17 -12.81 13.18
CA PHE A 70 -9.93 -13.14 12.48
C PHE A 70 -10.00 -14.58 12.00
N GLU A 71 -10.30 -14.78 10.72
CA GLU A 71 -10.58 -16.11 10.15
C GLU A 71 -9.91 -16.32 8.79
N SER A 72 -9.69 -17.61 8.44
CA SER A 72 -9.14 -18.06 7.16
C SER A 72 -10.14 -18.98 6.46
N PHE A 73 -10.20 -18.91 5.12
CA PHE A 73 -11.17 -19.61 4.28
C PHE A 73 -10.49 -20.19 3.04
N GLY A 74 -10.92 -21.36 2.59
CA GLY A 74 -10.49 -21.98 1.35
C GLY A 74 -9.06 -22.53 1.38
N GLN A 75 -8.34 -22.38 0.27
CA GLN A 75 -7.04 -23.01 0.02
C GLN A 75 -5.91 -21.98 -0.02
N LEU A 76 -4.79 -22.31 0.60
CA LEU A 76 -3.50 -21.60 0.51
C LEU A 76 -2.87 -21.80 -0.87
N ASP A 77 -2.88 -23.05 -1.35
CA ASP A 77 -2.37 -23.43 -2.67
C ASP A 77 -3.35 -24.39 -3.35
N PRO A 78 -4.04 -23.93 -4.40
CA PRO A 78 -4.99 -24.75 -5.15
C PRO A 78 -4.36 -25.97 -5.85
N LYS A 79 -3.05 -25.95 -6.14
CA LYS A 79 -2.36 -27.08 -6.79
C LYS A 79 -2.18 -28.25 -5.85
N THR A 80 -1.94 -27.97 -4.57
CA THR A 80 -1.72 -29.00 -3.55
C THR A 80 -2.96 -29.30 -2.72
N GLY A 81 -3.99 -28.44 -2.81
CA GLY A 81 -5.17 -28.50 -1.95
C GLY A 81 -4.91 -28.12 -0.49
N SER A 82 -3.74 -27.53 -0.19
CA SER A 82 -3.39 -27.11 1.16
C SER A 82 -4.40 -26.08 1.69
N PRO A 83 -4.91 -26.23 2.94
CA PRO A 83 -5.89 -25.30 3.50
C PRO A 83 -5.26 -23.94 3.78
N MET A 84 -6.06 -22.87 3.65
CA MET A 84 -5.66 -21.52 4.05
C MET A 84 -5.49 -21.44 5.57
N THR A 85 -4.42 -20.81 6.01
CA THR A 85 -4.12 -20.61 7.44
C THR A 85 -4.06 -19.14 7.79
N LYS A 86 -4.32 -18.77 9.05
CA LYS A 86 -4.32 -17.38 9.52
C LYS A 86 -2.95 -16.70 9.41
N ASP A 87 -1.88 -17.49 9.37
CA ASP A 87 -0.50 -17.05 9.23
C ASP A 87 -0.01 -17.03 7.78
N ALA A 88 -0.90 -17.25 6.80
CA ALA A 88 -0.57 -17.17 5.39
C ALA A 88 0.04 -15.81 5.01
N ILE A 89 0.98 -15.84 4.07
CA ILE A 89 1.68 -14.67 3.56
C ILE A 89 1.16 -14.36 2.15
N PHE A 90 0.92 -13.09 1.90
CA PHE A 90 0.31 -12.61 0.65
C PHE A 90 1.21 -11.58 -0.03
N ARG A 91 1.24 -11.57 -1.36
CA ARG A 91 1.82 -10.47 -2.13
C ARG A 91 0.90 -9.25 -1.98
N LEU A 92 1.42 -8.18 -1.40
CA LEU A 92 0.63 -7.02 -1.03
C LEU A 92 0.35 -6.08 -2.21
N TYR A 93 1.22 -6.09 -3.23
CA TYR A 93 1.13 -5.13 -4.33
C TYR A 93 0.96 -3.70 -3.78
N SER A 94 -0.05 -2.97 -4.25
CA SER A 94 -0.23 -1.56 -3.88
C SER A 94 -0.54 -1.30 -2.42
N MET A 95 -0.81 -2.33 -1.61
CA MET A 95 -0.80 -2.19 -0.15
C MET A 95 0.62 -1.96 0.43
N THR A 96 1.67 -2.02 -0.39
CA THR A 96 3.02 -1.55 -0.04
C THR A 96 3.08 -0.02 0.10
N LYS A 97 2.29 0.73 -0.68
CA LYS A 97 2.31 2.20 -0.73
C LYS A 97 2.12 2.88 0.64
N PRO A 98 1.16 2.46 1.47
CA PRO A 98 1.03 2.99 2.84
C PRO A 98 2.31 2.87 3.67
N PHE A 99 3.05 1.78 3.57
CA PHE A 99 4.32 1.62 4.29
C PHE A 99 5.35 2.67 3.85
N THR A 100 5.52 2.82 2.54
CA THR A 100 6.45 3.80 1.96
C THR A 100 6.04 5.23 2.29
N SER A 101 4.74 5.53 2.28
CA SER A 101 4.21 6.85 2.63
C SER A 101 4.41 7.18 4.11
N VAL A 102 4.16 6.22 5.01
CA VAL A 102 4.44 6.37 6.45
C VAL A 102 5.93 6.60 6.69
N ALA A 103 6.79 5.84 6.01
CA ALA A 103 8.24 6.00 6.10
C ALA A 103 8.73 7.38 5.62
N ALA A 104 8.11 7.92 4.56
CA ALA A 104 8.39 9.30 4.12
C ALA A 104 8.02 10.30 5.20
N MET A 105 6.87 10.14 5.84
CA MET A 105 6.44 11.04 6.91
C MET A 105 7.28 10.91 8.18
N MET A 106 7.88 9.75 8.45
CA MET A 106 8.89 9.61 9.50
C MET A 106 10.12 10.49 9.21
N LEU A 107 10.61 10.51 7.96
CA LEU A 107 11.71 11.40 7.60
C LEU A 107 11.32 12.87 7.60
N VAL A 108 10.05 13.20 7.36
CA VAL A 108 9.52 14.56 7.52
C VAL A 108 9.55 14.97 9.00
N GLU A 109 9.11 14.10 9.92
CA GLU A 109 9.18 14.34 11.36
C GLU A 109 10.63 14.43 11.88
N ASP A 110 11.54 13.64 11.30
CA ASP A 110 12.98 13.70 11.58
C ASP A 110 13.64 15.01 11.05
N GLY A 111 12.92 15.86 10.28
CA GLY A 111 13.44 17.07 9.65
C GLY A 111 14.40 16.81 8.47
N LYS A 112 14.45 15.57 7.96
CA LYS A 112 15.35 15.15 6.87
C LYS A 112 14.72 15.25 5.48
N LEU A 113 13.40 15.41 5.40
CA LEU A 113 12.62 15.50 4.18
C LEU A 113 11.54 16.57 4.33
N ARG A 114 11.26 17.33 3.27
CA ARG A 114 10.12 18.26 3.24
C ARG A 114 9.19 17.89 2.11
N LEU A 115 7.89 18.01 2.33
CA LEU A 115 6.89 17.70 1.30
C LEU A 115 7.03 18.60 0.07
N GLY A 116 7.43 19.86 0.25
CA GLY A 116 7.63 20.82 -0.83
C GLY A 116 8.95 20.69 -1.57
N ASP A 117 9.85 19.82 -1.14
CA ASP A 117 11.16 19.69 -1.81
C ASP A 117 11.00 19.16 -3.24
N PRO A 118 11.68 19.77 -4.24
CA PRO A 118 11.79 19.20 -5.56
C PRO A 118 12.43 17.82 -5.54
N VAL A 119 11.82 16.86 -6.21
CA VAL A 119 12.32 15.47 -6.30
C VAL A 119 13.74 15.42 -6.86
N GLY A 120 14.06 16.32 -7.79
CA GLY A 120 15.40 16.43 -8.38
C GLY A 120 16.53 16.76 -7.41
N MET A 121 16.23 17.25 -6.19
CA MET A 121 17.23 17.44 -5.12
C MET A 121 17.79 16.09 -4.63
N TYR A 122 16.98 15.05 -4.63
CA TYR A 122 17.30 13.71 -4.16
C TYR A 122 17.64 12.77 -5.30
N LEU A 123 17.03 12.99 -6.46
CA LEU A 123 17.10 12.15 -7.66
C LEU A 123 17.42 13.05 -8.87
N PRO A 124 18.70 13.35 -9.13
CA PRO A 124 19.11 14.28 -10.19
C PRO A 124 18.59 13.95 -11.60
N GLN A 125 18.35 12.64 -11.89
CA GLN A 125 17.76 12.19 -13.15
C GLN A 125 16.36 12.77 -13.39
N LEU A 126 15.62 13.11 -12.34
CA LEU A 126 14.27 13.66 -12.40
C LEU A 126 14.22 15.17 -12.15
N ALA A 127 15.36 15.89 -12.21
CA ALA A 127 15.42 17.32 -11.95
C ALA A 127 14.79 18.17 -13.06
N LYS A 128 14.83 17.69 -14.32
CA LYS A 128 14.30 18.40 -15.48
C LYS A 128 13.40 17.46 -16.27
N LEU A 129 12.14 17.48 -15.93
CA LEU A 129 11.12 16.67 -16.61
C LEU A 129 10.34 17.52 -17.61
N GLU A 130 9.91 16.88 -18.67
CA GLU A 130 9.03 17.43 -19.69
C GLU A 130 7.61 16.86 -19.52
N VAL A 131 6.64 17.45 -20.20
CA VAL A 131 5.22 17.06 -20.15
C VAL A 131 4.70 16.86 -21.56
N ALA A 132 4.01 15.74 -21.80
CA ALA A 132 3.30 15.50 -23.05
C ALA A 132 1.90 16.13 -22.98
N VAL A 133 1.76 17.30 -23.57
CA VAL A 133 0.49 18.01 -23.68
C VAL A 133 -0.30 17.44 -24.86
N GLN A 134 -1.49 16.94 -24.59
CA GLN A 134 -2.41 16.46 -25.62
C GLN A 134 -3.12 17.62 -26.32
N GLY A 135 -3.07 17.63 -27.62
CA GLY A 135 -3.87 18.47 -28.52
C GLY A 135 -4.76 17.61 -29.40
N THR A 136 -5.36 18.23 -30.40
CA THR A 136 -6.21 17.56 -31.41
C THR A 136 -5.90 18.17 -32.79
N ASP A 137 -5.70 17.35 -33.81
CA ASP A 137 -5.50 17.80 -35.17
C ASP A 137 -6.83 18.21 -35.83
N ALA A 138 -6.76 18.72 -37.08
CA ALA A 138 -7.93 19.14 -37.84
C ALA A 138 -8.95 18.03 -38.13
N ASN A 139 -8.54 16.74 -37.99
CA ASN A 139 -9.37 15.57 -38.19
C ASN A 139 -9.92 14.98 -36.87
N GLY A 140 -9.70 15.66 -35.74
CA GLY A 140 -10.12 15.19 -34.41
C GLY A 140 -9.20 14.11 -33.79
N LYS A 141 -8.04 13.82 -34.40
CA LYS A 141 -7.10 12.83 -33.89
C LYS A 141 -6.21 13.44 -32.78
N PRO A 142 -5.97 12.71 -31.67
CA PRO A 142 -5.06 13.19 -30.62
C PRO A 142 -3.65 13.44 -31.17
N THR A 143 -3.08 14.58 -30.83
CA THR A 143 -1.68 14.96 -31.05
C THR A 143 -1.00 15.23 -29.72
N TYR A 144 0.32 15.19 -29.70
CA TYR A 144 1.09 15.43 -28.47
C TYR A 144 2.25 16.37 -28.76
N THR A 145 2.39 17.38 -27.93
CA THR A 145 3.52 18.32 -27.93
C THR A 145 4.26 18.15 -26.60
N VAL A 146 5.57 17.95 -26.66
CA VAL A 146 6.40 17.87 -25.45
C VAL A 146 6.88 19.27 -25.11
N VAL A 147 6.61 19.68 -23.87
CA VAL A 147 6.98 21.00 -23.33
C VAL A 147 7.67 20.83 -21.97
N ALA A 148 8.39 21.82 -21.49
CA ALA A 148 8.95 21.81 -20.16
C ALA A 148 7.83 21.73 -19.09
N ALA A 149 8.11 21.05 -17.97
CA ALA A 149 7.23 21.13 -16.82
C ALA A 149 7.20 22.57 -16.27
N GLU A 150 6.02 23.09 -15.96
CA GLU A 150 5.82 24.46 -15.44
C GLU A 150 6.48 24.68 -14.08
N ARG A 151 6.64 23.60 -13.32
CA ARG A 151 7.38 23.57 -12.06
C ARG A 151 7.98 22.19 -11.82
N PRO A 152 8.98 22.08 -10.95
CA PRO A 152 9.48 20.77 -10.52
C PRO A 152 8.39 19.91 -9.85
N VAL A 153 8.50 18.58 -10.03
CA VAL A 153 7.74 17.61 -9.24
C VAL A 153 8.26 17.65 -7.80
N THR A 154 7.35 17.69 -6.83
CA THR A 154 7.68 17.67 -5.41
C THR A 154 7.41 16.32 -4.76
N VAL A 155 7.98 16.07 -3.58
CA VAL A 155 7.66 14.90 -2.75
C VAL A 155 6.17 14.83 -2.43
N TYR A 156 5.54 15.99 -2.22
CA TYR A 156 4.09 16.12 -2.02
C TYR A 156 3.29 15.62 -3.23
N ASP A 157 3.71 15.98 -4.45
CA ASP A 157 3.05 15.50 -5.67
C ASP A 157 3.18 13.97 -5.82
N LEU A 158 4.33 13.40 -5.45
CA LEU A 158 4.51 11.95 -5.47
C LEU A 158 3.55 11.24 -4.50
N LEU A 159 3.49 11.68 -3.24
CA LEU A 159 2.70 11.04 -2.19
C LEU A 159 1.19 11.08 -2.46
N ARG A 160 0.70 12.12 -3.13
CA ARG A 160 -0.72 12.28 -3.48
C ARG A 160 -1.05 11.94 -4.94
N HIS A 161 -0.10 11.37 -5.71
CA HIS A 161 -0.27 11.00 -7.12
C HIS A 161 -0.69 12.16 -8.05
N THR A 162 -0.12 13.34 -7.86
CA THR A 162 -0.31 14.48 -8.76
C THR A 162 0.98 14.89 -9.49
N SER A 163 1.97 14.01 -9.52
CA SER A 163 3.28 14.25 -10.12
C SER A 163 3.27 14.36 -11.65
N GLY A 164 2.25 13.80 -12.30
CA GLY A 164 2.22 13.60 -13.76
C GLY A 164 2.87 12.29 -14.21
N LEU A 165 3.52 11.54 -13.32
CA LEU A 165 3.89 10.14 -13.59
C LEU A 165 2.62 9.28 -13.70
N VAL A 166 2.73 8.14 -14.39
CA VAL A 166 1.61 7.22 -14.62
C VAL A 166 1.99 5.76 -14.40
N TYR A 167 1.00 4.88 -14.41
CA TYR A 167 1.16 3.48 -14.78
C TYR A 167 0.72 3.30 -16.22
N GLY A 168 1.54 2.72 -17.09
CA GLY A 168 1.22 2.52 -18.51
C GLY A 168 -0.09 1.75 -18.74
N GLY A 169 -0.47 0.84 -17.83
CA GLY A 169 -1.72 0.08 -17.91
C GLY A 169 -2.98 0.86 -17.52
N PHE A 170 -2.88 2.06 -16.93
CA PHE A 170 -4.04 2.84 -16.47
C PHE A 170 -4.19 4.18 -17.19
N THR A 171 -3.08 4.75 -17.69
CA THR A 171 -3.12 6.06 -18.33
C THR A 171 -3.91 6.05 -19.64
N ARG A 172 -4.57 7.18 -19.91
CA ARG A 172 -5.24 7.46 -21.20
C ARG A 172 -4.36 8.30 -22.14
N ASN A 173 -3.15 8.66 -21.71
CA ASN A 173 -2.17 9.32 -22.57
C ASN A 173 -1.39 8.25 -23.36
N GLU A 174 -1.87 7.93 -24.57
CA GLU A 174 -1.29 6.85 -25.39
C GLU A 174 0.19 7.13 -25.74
N TYR A 175 0.59 8.37 -25.95
CA TYR A 175 2.00 8.72 -26.22
C TYR A 175 2.93 8.33 -25.05
N VAL A 176 2.55 8.71 -23.84
CA VAL A 176 3.34 8.35 -22.64
C VAL A 176 3.29 6.85 -22.39
N LYS A 177 2.15 6.20 -22.59
CA LYS A 177 1.98 4.76 -22.49
C LYS A 177 2.94 4.00 -23.41
N ASP A 178 3.03 4.41 -24.68
CA ASP A 178 3.93 3.81 -25.68
C ASP A 178 5.40 4.01 -25.29
N LEU A 179 5.77 5.19 -24.79
CA LEU A 179 7.11 5.48 -24.31
C LEU A 179 7.46 4.67 -23.07
N TYR A 180 6.52 4.47 -22.14
CA TYR A 180 6.72 3.62 -20.98
C TYR A 180 6.98 2.15 -21.39
N ALA A 181 6.20 1.64 -22.34
CA ALA A 181 6.41 0.30 -22.90
C ALA A 181 7.77 0.19 -23.61
N LYS A 182 8.10 1.16 -24.47
CA LYS A 182 9.37 1.18 -25.23
C LYS A 182 10.61 1.25 -24.34
N ASN A 183 10.53 2.02 -23.26
CA ASN A 183 11.65 2.23 -22.34
C ASN A 183 11.63 1.25 -21.15
N ASN A 184 10.73 0.26 -21.15
CA ASN A 184 10.55 -0.68 -20.04
C ASN A 184 10.38 0.04 -18.67
N VAL A 185 9.57 1.11 -18.65
CA VAL A 185 9.30 1.86 -17.43
C VAL A 185 8.44 1.01 -16.50
N GLY A 186 9.04 0.53 -15.43
CA GLY A 186 8.39 -0.34 -14.45
C GLY A 186 9.22 -0.45 -13.18
N TRP A 187 8.86 -1.40 -12.35
CA TRP A 187 9.57 -1.69 -11.10
C TRP A 187 10.14 -3.12 -11.05
N ALA A 188 9.55 -4.05 -11.79
CA ALA A 188 9.95 -5.44 -11.77
C ALA A 188 11.17 -5.70 -12.66
N GLY A 189 12.15 -6.41 -12.13
CA GLY A 189 13.33 -6.87 -12.89
C GLY A 189 14.37 -5.79 -13.24
N VAL A 190 14.17 -4.54 -12.80
CA VAL A 190 15.07 -3.40 -13.01
C VAL A 190 15.72 -2.97 -11.69
N THR A 191 16.91 -2.41 -11.76
CA THR A 191 17.57 -1.77 -10.62
C THR A 191 16.97 -0.38 -10.33
N PRO A 192 17.24 0.22 -9.15
CA PRO A 192 16.84 1.59 -8.86
C PRO A 192 17.29 2.62 -9.91
N SER A 193 18.55 2.53 -10.36
CA SER A 193 19.09 3.44 -11.38
C SER A 193 18.41 3.25 -12.73
N GLU A 194 18.27 2.00 -13.20
CA GLU A 194 17.58 1.69 -14.46
C GLU A 194 16.14 2.19 -14.46
N GLN A 195 15.44 2.10 -13.32
CA GLN A 195 14.08 2.63 -13.17
C GLN A 195 14.05 4.15 -13.34
N LEU A 196 14.95 4.88 -12.66
CA LEU A 196 15.03 6.34 -12.74
C LEU A 196 15.44 6.82 -14.14
N ASP A 197 16.44 6.15 -14.76
CA ASP A 197 16.90 6.47 -16.10
C ASP A 197 15.81 6.21 -17.16
N ALA A 198 14.99 5.18 -16.98
CA ALA A 198 13.85 4.92 -17.85
C ALA A 198 12.74 5.96 -17.68
N LEU A 199 12.44 6.37 -16.44
CA LEU A 199 11.48 7.45 -16.14
C LEU A 199 11.93 8.79 -16.71
N ALA A 200 13.22 9.12 -16.63
CA ALA A 200 13.77 10.37 -17.15
C ALA A 200 13.69 10.51 -18.69
N LYS A 201 13.53 9.38 -19.41
CA LYS A 201 13.40 9.34 -20.87
C LYS A 201 11.95 9.52 -21.37
N ALA A 202 10.98 9.57 -20.46
CA ALA A 202 9.57 9.71 -20.81
C ALA A 202 9.01 10.98 -20.18
N PRO A 203 8.22 11.77 -20.93
CA PRO A 203 7.58 12.94 -20.37
C PRO A 203 6.50 12.55 -19.37
N LEU A 204 6.17 13.47 -18.48
CA LEU A 204 4.99 13.38 -17.63
C LEU A 204 3.72 13.41 -18.49
N ALA A 205 2.68 12.71 -18.08
CA ALA A 205 1.39 12.73 -18.78
C ALA A 205 0.59 14.01 -18.51
N ARG A 206 0.95 14.75 -17.46
CA ARG A 206 0.27 15.97 -16.99
C ARG A 206 1.24 16.93 -16.33
N GLN A 207 0.92 18.23 -16.30
CA GLN A 207 1.65 19.18 -15.48
C GLN A 207 1.56 18.80 -13.99
N PRO A 208 2.66 18.91 -13.24
CA PRO A 208 2.69 18.57 -11.81
C PRO A 208 1.63 19.37 -11.03
N GLY A 209 0.82 18.67 -10.24
CA GLY A 209 -0.21 19.26 -9.38
C GLY A 209 -1.56 19.52 -10.05
N THR A 210 -1.74 19.24 -11.35
CA THR A 210 -2.96 19.62 -12.09
C THR A 210 -4.04 18.53 -12.11
N ALA A 211 -3.67 17.27 -11.98
CA ALA A 211 -4.60 16.14 -11.97
C ALA A 211 -4.12 15.02 -11.06
N TRP A 212 -5.05 14.27 -10.49
CA TRP A 212 -4.73 13.02 -9.83
C TRP A 212 -4.68 11.89 -10.85
N GLU A 213 -3.54 11.23 -10.96
CA GLU A 213 -3.40 10.04 -11.80
C GLU A 213 -2.54 8.99 -11.09
N TYR A 214 -3.13 7.83 -10.81
CA TYR A 214 -2.47 6.74 -10.11
C TYR A 214 -1.24 6.25 -10.86
N SER A 215 -0.10 6.11 -10.19
CA SER A 215 1.19 6.05 -10.86
C SER A 215 2.29 5.33 -10.07
N LEU A 216 3.46 5.21 -10.70
CA LEU A 216 4.73 4.81 -10.09
C LEU A 216 5.29 5.83 -9.07
N SER A 217 4.54 6.89 -8.74
CA SER A 217 5.01 7.93 -7.81
C SER A 217 5.55 7.39 -6.51
N THR A 218 4.88 6.39 -5.91
CA THR A 218 5.33 5.84 -4.62
C THR A 218 6.58 4.96 -4.76
N ASP A 219 6.85 4.39 -5.94
CA ASP A 219 8.13 3.76 -6.23
C ASP A 219 9.25 4.81 -6.22
N VAL A 220 8.99 5.98 -6.81
CA VAL A 220 9.93 7.13 -6.78
C VAL A 220 10.10 7.66 -5.35
N VAL A 221 9.05 7.70 -4.52
CA VAL A 221 9.19 8.01 -3.08
C VAL A 221 10.16 7.03 -2.43
N GLY A 222 10.07 5.73 -2.73
CA GLY A 222 11.03 4.73 -2.25
C GLY A 222 12.48 5.11 -2.60
N ARG A 223 12.74 5.60 -3.82
CA ARG A 223 14.09 6.08 -4.24
C ARG A 223 14.53 7.34 -3.48
N VAL A 224 13.59 8.26 -3.21
CA VAL A 224 13.86 9.43 -2.35
C VAL A 224 14.27 8.98 -0.95
N LEU A 225 13.54 8.02 -0.36
CA LEU A 225 13.87 7.49 0.97
C LEU A 225 15.28 6.86 1.01
N GLU A 226 15.66 6.10 -0.01
CA GLU A 226 17.01 5.54 -0.14
C GLU A 226 18.07 6.62 -0.25
N SER A 227 17.84 7.66 -1.06
CA SER A 227 18.74 8.79 -1.20
C SER A 227 18.95 9.53 0.12
N VAL A 228 17.87 9.75 0.89
CA VAL A 228 17.92 10.48 2.17
C VAL A 228 18.51 9.63 3.29
N SER A 229 18.19 8.34 3.33
CA SER A 229 18.61 7.45 4.43
C SER A 229 19.97 6.78 4.19
N GLY A 230 20.41 6.67 2.96
CA GLY A 230 21.64 5.95 2.56
C GLY A 230 21.52 4.43 2.62
N VAL A 231 20.33 3.87 2.78
CA VAL A 231 20.12 2.41 2.85
C VAL A 231 18.99 1.97 1.92
N PRO A 232 18.97 0.70 1.45
CA PRO A 232 17.89 0.16 0.62
C PRO A 232 16.53 0.28 1.31
N LEU A 233 15.46 0.48 0.53
CA LEU A 233 14.11 0.72 1.05
C LEU A 233 13.61 -0.38 1.98
N GLY A 234 13.80 -1.65 1.60
CA GLY A 234 13.38 -2.78 2.42
C GLY A 234 14.06 -2.79 3.79
N ARG A 235 15.35 -2.45 3.83
CA ARG A 235 16.10 -2.31 5.09
C ARG A 235 15.59 -1.14 5.92
N PHE A 236 15.33 0.00 5.29
CA PHE A 236 14.79 1.18 5.98
C PHE A 236 13.43 0.88 6.61
N LEU A 237 12.54 0.23 5.85
CA LEU A 237 11.20 -0.15 6.33
C LEU A 237 11.27 -1.21 7.44
N ASP A 238 12.16 -2.19 7.34
CA ASP A 238 12.36 -3.19 8.38
C ASP A 238 12.81 -2.52 9.70
N ASP A 239 13.84 -1.68 9.64
CA ASP A 239 14.41 -1.03 10.82
C ASP A 239 13.45 -0.02 11.48
N ARG A 240 12.72 0.78 10.66
CA ARG A 240 11.94 1.91 11.14
C ARG A 240 10.44 1.60 11.33
N LEU A 241 9.90 0.59 10.65
CA LEU A 241 8.47 0.29 10.64
C LEU A 241 8.17 -1.16 11.04
N PHE A 242 8.69 -2.14 10.29
CA PHE A 242 8.25 -3.53 10.47
C PHE A 242 8.69 -4.11 11.80
N ARG A 243 9.98 -4.04 12.12
CA ARG A 243 10.52 -4.56 13.38
C ARG A 243 9.97 -3.83 14.61
N PRO A 244 9.88 -2.50 14.65
CA PRO A 244 9.25 -1.79 15.76
C PRO A 244 7.80 -2.20 16.01
N LEU A 245 7.03 -2.51 14.93
CA LEU A 245 5.66 -2.99 15.04
C LEU A 245 5.54 -4.51 15.25
N GLY A 246 6.66 -5.26 15.22
CA GLY A 246 6.64 -6.72 15.31
C GLY A 246 6.01 -7.41 14.09
N MET A 247 6.14 -6.80 12.91
CA MET A 247 5.64 -7.31 11.63
C MET A 247 6.68 -8.26 11.01
N SER A 248 6.85 -9.42 11.64
CA SER A 248 7.93 -10.35 11.31
C SER A 248 7.77 -11.09 9.98
N ASP A 249 6.57 -11.09 9.41
CA ASP A 249 6.25 -11.75 8.14
C ASP A 249 6.18 -10.77 6.95
N THR A 250 6.45 -9.49 7.20
CA THR A 250 6.42 -8.45 6.15
C THR A 250 7.82 -8.18 5.60
N THR A 251 7.98 -8.33 4.27
CA THR A 251 9.28 -8.24 3.60
C THR A 251 9.15 -8.00 2.10
N PHE A 252 10.24 -7.58 1.42
CA PHE A 252 10.33 -7.53 -0.05
C PHE A 252 10.92 -8.82 -0.66
N HIS A 253 11.54 -9.65 0.15
CA HIS A 253 12.07 -10.96 -0.25
C HIS A 253 11.71 -11.98 0.81
N LEU A 254 10.91 -12.99 0.43
CA LEU A 254 10.42 -13.99 1.37
C LEU A 254 11.50 -15.02 1.67
N PRO A 255 11.90 -15.19 2.94
CA PRO A 255 12.88 -16.21 3.34
C PRO A 255 12.39 -17.62 3.02
N ALA A 256 13.31 -18.52 2.71
CA ALA A 256 13.02 -19.90 2.26
C ALA A 256 12.15 -20.70 3.25
N ASP A 257 12.35 -20.53 4.55
CA ASP A 257 11.58 -21.18 5.62
C ASP A 257 10.11 -20.74 5.66
N LYS A 258 9.78 -19.57 5.09
CA LYS A 258 8.42 -19.00 5.01
C LYS A 258 7.70 -19.27 3.70
N VAL A 259 8.38 -19.77 2.66
CA VAL A 259 7.79 -19.98 1.32
C VAL A 259 6.56 -20.90 1.36
N LYS A 260 6.56 -21.90 2.22
CA LYS A 260 5.41 -22.83 2.42
C LYS A 260 4.14 -22.14 2.92
N ARG A 261 4.23 -20.91 3.44
CA ARG A 261 3.10 -20.09 3.90
C ARG A 261 2.63 -19.09 2.85
N LEU A 262 3.27 -19.02 1.67
CA LEU A 262 2.93 -18.09 0.61
C LEU A 262 1.67 -18.53 -0.12
N ALA A 263 0.60 -17.74 -0.03
CA ALA A 263 -0.65 -17.96 -0.74
C ALA A 263 -0.45 -17.91 -2.25
N GLN A 264 -1.06 -18.87 -2.96
CA GLN A 264 -0.98 -18.98 -4.41
C GLN A 264 -2.33 -18.61 -5.06
N PRO A 265 -2.33 -18.05 -6.28
CA PRO A 265 -3.56 -17.77 -7.02
C PRO A 265 -4.15 -19.04 -7.62
N LEU A 266 -5.36 -18.94 -8.17
CA LEU A 266 -5.87 -19.92 -9.12
C LEU A 266 -4.96 -19.98 -10.35
N ALA A 267 -4.93 -21.12 -11.04
CA ALA A 267 -4.09 -21.29 -12.23
C ALA A 267 -4.51 -20.36 -13.38
N THR A 268 -5.81 -20.11 -13.52
CA THR A 268 -6.38 -19.28 -14.58
C THR A 268 -7.44 -18.32 -14.05
N ASP A 269 -7.54 -17.17 -14.68
CA ASP A 269 -8.60 -16.20 -14.46
C ASP A 269 -9.94 -16.72 -15.00
N ARG A 270 -10.99 -16.68 -14.19
CA ARG A 270 -12.30 -17.23 -14.53
C ARG A 270 -13.00 -16.53 -15.69
N ALA A 271 -12.72 -15.24 -15.88
CA ALA A 271 -13.40 -14.45 -16.89
C ALA A 271 -12.71 -14.54 -18.26
N THR A 272 -11.38 -14.68 -18.28
CA THR A 272 -10.58 -14.64 -19.50
C THR A 272 -9.96 -15.98 -19.87
N GLY A 273 -9.93 -16.96 -18.96
CA GLY A 273 -9.22 -18.23 -19.10
C GLY A 273 -7.70 -18.12 -19.16
N LYS A 274 -7.14 -16.91 -19.02
CA LYS A 274 -5.69 -16.70 -19.11
C LYS A 274 -4.99 -17.15 -17.83
N PRO A 275 -3.73 -17.63 -17.91
CA PRO A 275 -2.94 -17.93 -16.73
C PRO A 275 -2.79 -16.72 -15.80
N ILE A 276 -2.91 -16.95 -14.50
CA ILE A 276 -2.63 -15.94 -13.48
C ILE A 276 -1.16 -16.00 -13.11
N VAL A 277 -0.43 -14.93 -13.41
CA VAL A 277 0.99 -14.79 -13.05
C VAL A 277 1.11 -13.62 -12.07
N LEU A 278 1.55 -13.92 -10.85
CA LEU A 278 1.82 -12.91 -9.82
C LEU A 278 3.33 -12.72 -9.65
N HIS A 279 3.71 -11.56 -9.11
CA HIS A 279 5.09 -11.25 -8.78
C HIS A 279 5.71 -12.32 -7.87
N ASP A 280 6.93 -12.75 -8.19
CA ASP A 280 7.65 -13.75 -7.40
C ASP A 280 8.47 -13.08 -6.28
N VAL A 281 7.95 -13.17 -5.06
CA VAL A 281 8.59 -12.63 -3.85
C VAL A 281 9.59 -13.61 -3.23
N THR A 282 9.78 -14.81 -3.81
CA THR A 282 10.78 -15.79 -3.37
C THR A 282 12.14 -15.59 -4.02
N VAL A 283 12.20 -14.74 -5.03
CA VAL A 283 13.44 -14.31 -5.69
C VAL A 283 13.80 -12.92 -5.17
N ALA A 284 15.07 -12.72 -4.80
CA ALA A 284 15.54 -11.43 -4.33
C ALA A 284 15.34 -10.35 -5.42
N PRO A 285 14.60 -9.27 -5.12
CA PRO A 285 14.34 -8.24 -6.10
C PRO A 285 15.60 -7.43 -6.39
N LYS A 286 15.76 -6.96 -7.63
CA LYS A 286 16.79 -5.96 -7.97
C LYS A 286 16.47 -4.57 -7.42
N ASN A 287 15.22 -4.36 -7.04
CA ASN A 287 14.65 -3.09 -6.64
C ASN A 287 13.50 -3.30 -5.65
N ASP A 288 13.65 -2.80 -4.44
CA ASP A 288 12.57 -2.79 -3.45
C ASP A 288 11.49 -1.79 -3.90
N ALA A 289 10.49 -2.29 -4.63
CA ALA A 289 9.44 -1.45 -5.22
C ALA A 289 8.52 -0.87 -4.15
N GLY A 290 8.69 0.41 -3.82
CA GLY A 290 7.91 1.11 -2.79
C GLY A 290 6.42 1.20 -3.08
N GLY A 291 6.03 1.02 -4.35
CA GLY A 291 4.64 1.00 -4.79
C GLY A 291 3.98 -0.38 -4.82
N ALA A 292 4.73 -1.51 -4.75
CA ALA A 292 4.11 -2.81 -5.03
C ALA A 292 4.87 -4.06 -4.52
N GLY A 293 6.11 -3.93 -4.03
CA GLY A 293 7.03 -5.08 -3.90
C GLY A 293 6.88 -5.92 -2.64
N ALA A 294 6.16 -5.47 -1.61
CA ALA A 294 6.11 -6.17 -0.34
C ALA A 294 5.18 -7.39 -0.34
N ALA A 295 5.53 -8.38 0.48
CA ALA A 295 4.67 -9.45 0.94
C ALA A 295 4.47 -9.34 2.46
N GLY A 296 3.38 -9.90 3.00
CA GLY A 296 3.11 -9.88 4.44
C GLY A 296 1.89 -10.68 4.83
N SER A 297 1.73 -10.95 6.13
CA SER A 297 0.58 -11.63 6.69
C SER A 297 -0.55 -10.66 7.03
N THR A 298 -1.78 -11.18 7.17
CA THR A 298 -2.93 -10.40 7.62
C THR A 298 -2.73 -9.84 9.03
N ALA A 299 -2.09 -10.61 9.91
CA ALA A 299 -1.80 -10.18 11.28
C ALA A 299 -0.83 -9.00 11.31
N ASP A 300 0.25 -9.04 10.52
CA ASP A 300 1.21 -7.94 10.42
C ASP A 300 0.55 -6.67 9.90
N TYR A 301 -0.24 -6.81 8.81
CA TYR A 301 -0.95 -5.67 8.26
C TYR A 301 -1.98 -5.11 9.25
N GLY A 302 -2.64 -5.99 10.01
CA GLY A 302 -3.53 -5.63 11.12
C GLY A 302 -2.84 -4.73 12.16
N ARG A 303 -1.60 -5.05 12.53
CA ARG A 303 -0.79 -4.21 13.44
C ARG A 303 -0.47 -2.83 12.85
N PHE A 304 -0.12 -2.80 11.56
CA PHE A 304 0.12 -1.55 10.86
C PHE A 304 -1.11 -0.64 10.82
N VAL A 305 -2.27 -1.16 10.42
CA VAL A 305 -3.50 -0.34 10.35
C VAL A 305 -3.99 0.04 11.76
N GLN A 306 -3.78 -0.81 12.76
CA GLN A 306 -4.10 -0.45 14.14
C GLN A 306 -3.16 0.65 14.68
N MET A 307 -1.89 0.64 14.33
CA MET A 307 -0.97 1.74 14.65
C MET A 307 -1.47 3.07 14.08
N LEU A 308 -1.93 3.08 12.83
CA LEU A 308 -2.52 4.27 12.21
C LEU A 308 -3.83 4.68 12.89
N ALA A 309 -4.74 3.73 13.15
CA ALA A 309 -6.00 3.98 13.86
C ALA A 309 -5.79 4.58 15.26
N ASN A 310 -4.68 4.22 15.91
CA ASN A 310 -4.28 4.75 17.23
C ASN A 310 -3.47 6.08 17.11
N GLY A 311 -3.50 6.75 15.97
CA GLY A 311 -2.78 8.02 15.76
C GLY A 311 -1.26 7.87 15.80
N GLY A 312 -0.71 6.82 15.19
CA GLY A 312 0.71 6.62 15.01
C GLY A 312 1.42 5.84 16.13
N GLN A 313 0.67 5.14 16.98
CA GLN A 313 1.22 4.41 18.13
C GLN A 313 0.64 3.00 18.24
N LEU A 314 1.49 2.01 18.60
CA LEU A 314 1.06 0.66 18.95
C LEU A 314 2.01 0.08 20.02
N ASP A 315 1.48 -0.67 21.00
CA ASP A 315 2.23 -1.35 22.07
C ASP A 315 3.23 -0.42 22.80
N GLY A 316 2.81 0.82 23.06
CA GLY A 316 3.64 1.82 23.71
C GLY A 316 4.70 2.48 22.81
N LYS A 317 4.87 2.03 21.57
CA LYS A 317 5.81 2.61 20.62
C LYS A 317 5.10 3.62 19.72
N ARG A 318 5.58 4.86 19.71
CA ARG A 318 5.13 5.90 18.77
C ARG A 318 6.04 5.94 17.56
N LEU A 319 5.45 5.78 16.39
CA LEU A 319 6.15 5.83 15.10
C LEU A 319 5.89 7.15 14.35
N LEU A 320 4.73 7.75 14.56
CA LEU A 320 4.33 9.05 14.03
C LEU A 320 3.57 9.85 15.10
N ALA A 321 3.62 11.15 15.01
CA ALA A 321 2.73 12.02 15.75
C ALA A 321 1.28 11.86 15.28
N ALA A 322 0.31 11.99 16.20
CA ALA A 322 -1.10 11.91 15.84
C ALA A 322 -1.53 12.99 14.83
N THR A 323 -0.89 14.16 14.88
CA THR A 323 -1.07 15.25 13.92
C THR A 323 -0.61 14.86 12.53
N THR A 324 0.52 14.14 12.41
CA THR A 324 1.05 13.65 11.14
C THR A 324 0.13 12.62 10.52
N VAL A 325 -0.39 11.68 11.32
CA VAL A 325 -1.37 10.70 10.82
C VAL A 325 -2.63 11.41 10.32
N ARG A 326 -3.20 12.37 11.08
CA ARG A 326 -4.35 13.16 10.61
C ARG A 326 -4.04 13.93 9.33
N HIS A 327 -2.84 14.52 9.22
CA HIS A 327 -2.42 15.20 8.00
C HIS A 327 -2.38 14.23 6.81
N MET A 328 -1.72 13.07 6.95
CA MET A 328 -1.64 12.06 5.89
C MET A 328 -3.00 11.57 5.41
N THR A 329 -3.96 11.47 6.32
CA THR A 329 -5.30 10.90 6.06
C THR A 329 -6.38 11.95 5.83
N SER A 330 -5.99 13.22 5.62
CA SER A 330 -6.87 14.27 5.11
C SER A 330 -6.90 14.25 3.57
N ASP A 331 -7.94 14.85 2.97
CA ASP A 331 -7.97 15.04 1.51
C ASP A 331 -7.00 16.13 1.09
N HIS A 332 -6.05 15.77 0.24
CA HIS A 332 -5.03 16.66 -0.32
C HIS A 332 -5.28 17.02 -1.80
N LEU A 333 -6.41 16.61 -2.36
CA LEU A 333 -6.75 16.94 -3.73
C LEU A 333 -7.56 18.24 -3.84
N GLY A 334 -8.46 18.51 -2.89
CA GLY A 334 -9.37 19.65 -3.02
C GLY A 334 -10.14 19.56 -4.33
N ASP A 335 -9.95 20.56 -5.22
CA ASP A 335 -10.60 20.62 -6.54
C ASP A 335 -9.87 19.86 -7.64
N ILE A 336 -8.68 19.29 -7.38
CA ILE A 336 -7.93 18.49 -8.35
C ILE A 336 -8.76 17.25 -8.71
N LYS A 337 -8.99 17.07 -10.03
CA LYS A 337 -9.83 15.99 -10.53
C LYS A 337 -9.01 14.75 -10.86
N PRO A 338 -9.59 13.54 -10.65
CA PRO A 338 -9.01 12.32 -11.18
C PRO A 338 -8.99 12.30 -12.71
N ALA A 339 -7.83 11.99 -13.30
CA ALA A 339 -7.68 11.79 -14.74
C ALA A 339 -8.17 10.40 -15.19
N ILE A 340 -8.24 9.44 -14.25
CA ILE A 340 -8.71 8.07 -14.47
C ILE A 340 -9.75 7.69 -13.40
N PRO A 341 -10.74 6.82 -13.71
CA PRO A 341 -11.85 6.49 -12.81
C PRO A 341 -11.45 5.42 -11.76
N LEU A 342 -10.31 5.59 -11.09
CA LEU A 342 -9.83 4.64 -10.09
C LEU A 342 -10.30 5.00 -8.67
N LEU A 343 -10.39 6.29 -8.33
CA LEU A 343 -11.01 6.74 -7.10
C LEU A 343 -12.53 6.55 -7.17
N ALA A 344 -13.10 5.95 -6.14
CA ALA A 344 -14.54 5.81 -6.04
C ALA A 344 -15.21 7.19 -5.86
N PRO A 345 -16.48 7.36 -6.25
CA PRO A 345 -17.24 8.58 -5.99
C PRO A 345 -17.20 8.94 -4.50
N GLY A 346 -17.05 10.23 -4.19
CA GLY A 346 -16.98 10.72 -2.81
C GLY A 346 -15.64 10.55 -2.11
N TYR A 347 -14.62 10.01 -2.81
CA TYR A 347 -13.28 9.93 -2.28
C TYR A 347 -12.36 11.01 -2.88
N GLY A 348 -11.49 11.55 -2.03
CA GLY A 348 -10.27 12.24 -2.36
C GLY A 348 -9.06 11.37 -2.13
N PHE A 349 -7.88 11.99 -2.06
CA PHE A 349 -6.63 11.28 -1.80
C PHE A 349 -5.75 12.06 -0.83
N GLY A 350 -5.27 11.35 0.19
CA GLY A 350 -4.31 11.87 1.15
C GLY A 350 -2.87 11.59 0.72
N LEU A 351 -1.97 11.42 1.67
CA LEU A 351 -0.58 11.05 1.43
C LEU A 351 -0.44 9.52 1.50
N GLY A 352 -0.82 8.84 0.40
CA GLY A 352 -0.75 7.39 0.26
C GLY A 352 -2.06 6.63 0.53
N PHE A 353 -3.18 7.30 0.73
CA PHE A 353 -4.50 6.73 1.02
C PHE A 353 -5.61 7.41 0.23
N ALA A 354 -6.59 6.65 -0.24
CA ALA A 354 -7.88 7.22 -0.59
C ALA A 354 -8.62 7.62 0.69
N VAL A 355 -9.26 8.78 0.70
CA VAL A 355 -9.93 9.37 1.86
C VAL A 355 -11.37 9.70 1.53
N ARG A 356 -12.32 9.23 2.33
CA ARG A 356 -13.75 9.53 2.15
C ARG A 356 -14.05 10.96 2.59
N ARG A 357 -14.59 11.77 1.66
CA ARG A 357 -14.80 13.20 1.88
C ARG A 357 -16.04 13.51 2.70
N ALA A 358 -17.12 12.74 2.49
CA ALA A 358 -18.40 12.94 3.19
C ALA A 358 -19.23 11.65 3.23
N ASP A 359 -20.17 11.61 4.15
CA ASP A 359 -21.17 10.56 4.21
C ASP A 359 -22.13 10.67 3.00
N GLY A 360 -22.68 9.53 2.55
CA GLY A 360 -23.70 9.49 1.50
C GLY A 360 -23.20 9.73 0.06
N LEU A 361 -21.94 10.07 -0.16
CA LEU A 361 -21.38 10.28 -1.51
C LEU A 361 -20.95 8.98 -2.21
N ASN A 362 -20.99 7.85 -1.50
CA ASN A 362 -20.66 6.54 -2.02
C ASN A 362 -21.80 5.56 -1.67
N GLY A 363 -22.10 4.61 -2.57
CA GLY A 363 -23.12 3.59 -2.35
C GLY A 363 -22.78 2.52 -1.30
N LEU A 364 -21.57 2.59 -0.72
CA LEU A 364 -21.12 1.64 0.31
C LEU A 364 -21.11 2.30 1.70
N PRO A 365 -21.34 1.52 2.77
CA PRO A 365 -21.25 2.01 4.14
C PRO A 365 -19.84 2.50 4.46
N GLY A 366 -19.74 3.43 5.42
CA GLY A 366 -18.51 4.06 5.88
C GLY A 366 -18.74 5.51 6.26
N SER A 367 -17.80 6.11 6.95
CA SER A 367 -17.89 7.47 7.50
C SER A 367 -16.96 8.45 6.82
N ALA A 368 -17.30 9.72 6.82
CA ALA A 368 -16.37 10.79 6.42
C ALA A 368 -15.08 10.70 7.25
N GLY A 369 -13.93 10.81 6.56
CA GLY A 369 -12.61 10.62 7.17
C GLY A 369 -12.12 9.18 7.20
N GLU A 370 -12.91 8.19 6.76
CA GLU A 370 -12.43 6.85 6.48
C GLU A 370 -11.33 6.89 5.41
N TYR A 371 -10.29 6.08 5.58
CA TYR A 371 -9.21 5.97 4.60
C TYR A 371 -8.85 4.52 4.33
N ASN A 372 -8.43 4.26 3.08
CA ASN A 372 -8.26 2.91 2.59
C ASN A 372 -7.26 2.84 1.43
N TRP A 373 -6.87 1.61 1.09
CA TRP A 373 -6.27 1.26 -0.18
C TRP A 373 -6.38 -0.24 -0.43
N GLY A 374 -5.90 -0.69 -1.60
CA GLY A 374 -5.92 -2.12 -1.95
C GLY A 374 -4.79 -2.51 -2.88
N GLY A 375 -4.54 -3.80 -2.97
CA GLY A 375 -3.51 -4.41 -3.84
C GLY A 375 -4.09 -5.06 -5.07
N ALA A 376 -3.32 -5.10 -6.15
CA ALA A 376 -3.74 -5.65 -7.43
C ALA A 376 -4.12 -7.15 -7.39
N ALA A 377 -3.61 -7.90 -6.41
CA ALA A 377 -3.94 -9.32 -6.24
C ALA A 377 -5.18 -9.57 -5.33
N GLY A 378 -6.00 -8.56 -5.07
CA GLY A 378 -7.26 -8.72 -4.32
C GLY A 378 -7.19 -8.30 -2.86
N THR A 379 -6.01 -8.01 -2.32
CA THR A 379 -5.84 -7.52 -0.94
C THR A 379 -6.48 -6.14 -0.76
N GLY A 380 -6.93 -5.82 0.46
CA GLY A 380 -7.52 -4.52 0.77
C GLY A 380 -7.59 -4.27 2.27
N PHE A 381 -7.66 -3.00 2.64
CA PHE A 381 -7.90 -2.59 4.01
C PHE A 381 -8.68 -1.27 4.04
N TRP A 382 -9.34 -0.99 5.16
CA TRP A 382 -9.80 0.35 5.50
C TRP A 382 -9.73 0.58 7.01
N ILE A 383 -9.67 1.85 7.35
CA ILE A 383 -9.70 2.35 8.71
C ILE A 383 -10.81 3.39 8.76
N ASP A 384 -11.78 3.22 9.64
CA ASP A 384 -12.84 4.18 9.91
C ASP A 384 -12.67 4.72 11.34
N PRO A 385 -12.08 5.93 11.49
CA PRO A 385 -11.84 6.51 12.81
C PRO A 385 -13.12 6.80 13.59
N LYS A 386 -14.24 7.12 12.92
CA LYS A 386 -15.52 7.42 13.55
C LYS A 386 -16.11 6.17 14.20
N GLU A 387 -16.02 5.02 13.51
CA GLU A 387 -16.46 3.73 14.01
C GLU A 387 -15.41 3.02 14.87
N GLN A 388 -14.20 3.60 15.01
CA GLN A 388 -13.04 2.96 15.65
C GLN A 388 -12.77 1.57 15.07
N LEU A 389 -12.93 1.44 13.75
CA LEU A 389 -12.92 0.20 13.01
C LEU A 389 -11.68 0.11 12.12
N VAL A 390 -11.05 -1.06 12.12
CA VAL A 390 -10.07 -1.46 11.10
C VAL A 390 -10.49 -2.80 10.52
N ALA A 391 -10.32 -2.96 9.20
CA ALA A 391 -10.57 -4.22 8.54
C ALA A 391 -9.51 -4.48 7.46
N VAL A 392 -9.12 -5.74 7.34
CA VAL A 392 -8.11 -6.23 6.40
C VAL A 392 -8.66 -7.48 5.72
N LEU A 393 -8.56 -7.52 4.40
CA LEU A 393 -8.85 -8.69 3.56
C LEU A 393 -7.60 -9.04 2.76
N MET A 394 -7.13 -10.27 2.88
CA MET A 394 -6.01 -10.80 2.09
C MET A 394 -6.45 -11.99 1.25
N THR A 395 -6.14 -11.94 -0.04
CA THR A 395 -6.31 -13.04 -0.99
C THR A 395 -5.28 -12.92 -2.10
N GLN A 396 -5.21 -13.91 -3.01
CA GLN A 396 -4.37 -13.86 -4.20
C GLN A 396 -5.21 -14.15 -5.44
N ALA A 397 -5.58 -13.11 -6.15
CA ALA A 397 -6.46 -13.16 -7.30
C ALA A 397 -5.86 -12.40 -8.50
N GLN A 398 -6.37 -12.67 -9.70
CA GLN A 398 -6.03 -11.90 -10.89
C GLN A 398 -6.50 -10.44 -10.74
N PRO A 399 -5.68 -9.44 -11.10
CA PRO A 399 -6.15 -8.06 -11.22
C PRO A 399 -7.36 -7.92 -12.15
N GLY A 400 -8.45 -7.30 -11.67
CA GLY A 400 -9.66 -7.16 -12.47
C GLY A 400 -10.77 -6.37 -11.78
N ALA A 401 -11.80 -6.00 -12.55
CA ALA A 401 -12.94 -5.22 -12.06
C ALA A 401 -13.75 -5.97 -10.97
N TRP A 402 -13.87 -7.28 -11.09
CA TRP A 402 -14.59 -8.14 -10.15
C TRP A 402 -13.98 -8.19 -8.74
N GLN A 403 -12.72 -7.75 -8.55
CA GLN A 403 -12.14 -7.61 -7.21
C GLN A 403 -12.89 -6.60 -6.35
N ARG A 404 -13.56 -5.61 -6.95
CA ARG A 404 -14.42 -4.68 -6.21
C ARG A 404 -15.60 -5.39 -5.59
N GLU A 405 -16.23 -6.34 -6.29
CA GLU A 405 -17.42 -7.05 -5.80
C GLU A 405 -17.19 -7.71 -4.44
N PHE A 406 -16.11 -8.49 -4.28
CA PHE A 406 -15.89 -9.17 -3.00
C PHE A 406 -15.33 -8.24 -1.91
N ARG A 407 -14.61 -7.16 -2.26
CA ARG A 407 -14.19 -6.14 -1.30
C ARG A 407 -15.40 -5.35 -0.80
N ASP A 408 -16.29 -4.97 -1.69
CA ASP A 408 -17.51 -4.23 -1.38
C ASP A 408 -18.46 -5.11 -0.55
N LEU A 409 -18.60 -6.39 -0.89
CA LEU A 409 -19.36 -7.36 -0.10
C LEU A 409 -18.77 -7.53 1.31
N PHE A 410 -17.45 -7.70 1.43
CA PHE A 410 -16.79 -7.78 2.72
C PHE A 410 -17.04 -6.52 3.54
N ARG A 411 -16.94 -5.34 2.94
CA ARG A 411 -17.23 -4.07 3.60
C ARG A 411 -18.68 -4.03 4.11
N GLN A 412 -19.65 -4.35 3.28
CA GLN A 412 -21.07 -4.38 3.67
C GLN A 412 -21.32 -5.30 4.88
N LEU A 413 -20.69 -6.49 4.84
CA LEU A 413 -20.84 -7.48 5.92
C LEU A 413 -20.13 -7.08 7.21
N VAL A 414 -19.05 -6.31 7.15
CA VAL A 414 -18.42 -5.76 8.36
C VAL A 414 -19.29 -4.67 8.99
N TYR A 415 -19.77 -3.71 8.20
CA TYR A 415 -20.57 -2.60 8.74
C TYR A 415 -21.95 -3.06 9.26
N GLN A 416 -22.62 -4.02 8.60
CA GLN A 416 -23.89 -4.54 9.09
C GLN A 416 -23.78 -5.30 10.42
N ALA A 417 -22.56 -5.69 10.81
CA ALA A 417 -22.30 -6.36 12.08
C ALA A 417 -22.15 -5.37 13.26
N ILE A 418 -22.05 -4.08 13.01
CA ILE A 418 -22.02 -3.04 14.06
C ILE A 418 -23.44 -2.90 14.64
N ILE A 419 -23.56 -2.89 15.99
CA ILE A 419 -24.83 -2.93 16.71
C ILE A 419 -25.00 -1.84 17.79
N ASP A 420 -24.02 -0.93 17.94
CA ASP A 420 -24.07 0.21 18.86
C ASP A 420 -23.86 1.55 18.13
#